data_5203822ecc6ec3d8bf6a6d00491129ba
#
_entry.id   5203822ecc6ec3d8bf6a6d00491129ba
#
_cell.length_a   1.000
_cell.length_b   1.000
_cell.length_c   1.000
_cell.angle_alpha   90.00
_cell.angle_beta   90.00
_cell.angle_gamma   90.00
#
_symmetry.space_group_name_H-M   'P 1'
#
loop_
_entity.id
_entity.type
_entity.pdbx_description
1 polymer ?
#
loop_
_entity_poly.entity_id
_entity_poly.type
_entity_poly.pdbx_seq_one_letter_code
_entity_poly.pdbx_strand_id
1 'polypeptide(L)' 'MSLTLTTTSHAEASVPALAPREQEALKHIAAGCTYLQTARSMGLSKHTVDAYLRRIRAKLGINSTAELTRLAISLGL' A
#
# COMPACT_ATOMS: atom_id res chain seq x y z
N MET A 1 22.86 -16.38 13.37
CA MET A 1 22.49 -16.05 13.25
C MET A 1 21.75 -15.71 12.81
N SER A 2 21.77 -15.76 12.76
CA SER A 2 21.09 -15.26 12.53
C SER A 2 20.29 -14.78 12.14
N LEU A 3 20.22 -14.90 12.08
CA LEU A 3 19.50 -14.34 11.86
C LEU A 3 18.86 -13.69 11.44
N THR A 4 18.95 -13.86 11.44
CA THR A 4 18.39 -13.14 11.23
C THR A 4 17.77 -12.50 10.80
N LEU A 5 17.97 -12.68 10.86
CA LEU A 5 17.48 -11.96 10.67
C LEU A 5 16.92 -11.30 10.13
N THR A 6 17.04 -11.43 10.04
CA THR A 6 16.61 -10.75 9.70
C THR A 6 15.93 -10.19 9.28
N THR A 7 15.97 -10.34 9.27
CA THR A 7 15.39 -9.72 9.05
C THR A 7 14.73 -9.06 8.77
N THR A 8 14.76 -9.13 8.84
CA THR A 8 14.19 -8.42 8.81
C THR A 8 13.74 -7.70 8.43
N SER A 9 13.92 -7.80 8.34
CA SER A 9 13.59 -7.01 8.24
C SER A 9 13.15 -6.31 7.80
N HIS A 10 13.24 -6.32 7.67
CA HIS A 10 12.82 -5.55 7.48
C HIS A 10 12.15 -5.05 7.03
N ALA A 11 12.10 -5.20 6.74
CA ALA A 11 11.50 -4.77 6.51
C ALA A 11 10.81 -4.39 6.68
N GLU A 12 10.84 -4.54 6.61
CA GLU A 12 10.25 -4.18 7.05
C GLU A 12 9.66 -3.46 7.66
N ALA A 13 9.66 -3.84 7.54
CA ALA A 13 9.35 -3.02 8.70
C ALA A 13 8.39 -1.90 8.40
N SER A 14 8.42 -1.39 7.26
CA SER A 14 7.70 -0.18 6.92
C SER A 14 6.18 -0.36 6.96
N VAL A 15 5.61 -1.32 6.25
CA VAL A 15 4.16 -1.51 6.19
C VAL A 15 3.87 -2.99 6.42
N PRO A 16 3.93 -3.42 7.68
CA PRO A 16 4.00 -4.85 7.99
C PRO A 16 2.79 -5.66 7.55
N ALA A 17 1.62 -5.05 7.43
CA ALA A 17 0.41 -5.78 7.10
C ALA A 17 0.13 -5.85 5.60
N LEU A 18 0.88 -5.15 4.77
CA LEU A 18 0.56 -5.02 3.36
C LEU A 18 1.45 -5.91 2.49
N ALA A 19 0.82 -6.58 1.51
CA ALA A 19 1.54 -7.31 0.49
C ALA A 19 2.24 -6.32 -0.47
N PRO A 20 3.30 -6.75 -1.16
CA PRO A 20 4.04 -5.82 -2.05
C PRO A 20 3.18 -5.11 -3.10
N ARG A 21 2.22 -5.80 -3.70
CA ARG A 21 1.35 -5.16 -4.69
C ARG A 21 0.38 -4.18 -4.06
N GLU A 22 -0.04 -4.46 -2.82
CA GLU A 22 -0.87 -3.51 -2.07
C GLU A 22 -0.08 -2.25 -1.75
N GLN A 23 1.18 -2.40 -1.34
CA GLN A 23 2.05 -1.25 -1.10
C GLN A 23 2.24 -0.42 -2.37
N GLU A 24 2.40 -1.08 -3.50
CA GLU A 24 2.54 -0.40 -4.78
C GLU A 24 1.30 0.42 -5.12
N ALA A 25 0.11 -0.16 -4.93
CA ALA A 25 -1.14 0.56 -5.16
C ALA A 25 -1.24 1.78 -4.23
N LEU A 26 -0.92 1.61 -2.97
CA LEU A 26 -0.95 2.69 -2.00
C LEU A 26 0.02 3.81 -2.38
N LYS A 27 1.17 3.46 -2.90
CA LYS A 27 2.17 4.42 -3.37
C LYS A 27 1.61 5.34 -4.46
N HIS A 28 0.90 4.76 -5.42
CA HIS A 28 0.28 5.55 -6.49
C HIS A 28 -0.78 6.50 -5.93
N ILE A 29 -1.59 6.03 -4.99
CA ILE A 29 -2.61 6.86 -4.35
C ILE A 29 -1.94 8.01 -3.59
N ALA A 30 -0.86 7.74 -2.87
CA ALA A 30 -0.12 8.76 -2.15
C ALA A 30 0.45 9.82 -3.09
N ALA A 31 0.78 9.43 -4.32
CA ALA A 31 1.29 10.35 -5.33
C ALA A 31 0.18 11.15 -6.02
N GLY A 32 -1.07 10.94 -5.65
CA GLY A 32 -2.19 11.70 -6.20
C GLY A 32 -2.89 11.03 -7.38
N CYS A 33 -2.57 9.79 -7.69
CA CYS A 33 -3.20 9.08 -8.80
C CYS A 33 -4.62 8.67 -8.47
N THR A 34 -5.48 8.70 -9.49
CA THR A 34 -6.82 8.12 -9.37
C THR A 34 -6.72 6.59 -9.39
N TYR A 35 -7.81 5.91 -9.06
CA TYR A 35 -7.85 4.45 -9.16
C TYR A 35 -7.58 3.99 -10.58
N LEU A 36 -8.13 4.69 -11.58
CA LEU A 36 -7.91 4.33 -12.97
C LEU A 36 -6.45 4.53 -13.38
N GLN A 37 -5.84 5.64 -12.98
CA GLN A 37 -4.42 5.89 -13.25
C GLN A 37 -3.53 4.84 -12.60
N THR A 38 -3.85 4.49 -11.36
CA THR A 38 -3.13 3.44 -10.63
C THR A 38 -3.25 2.10 -11.36
N ALA A 39 -4.46 1.77 -11.80
CA ALA A 39 -4.69 0.53 -12.52
C ALA A 39 -3.85 0.47 -13.80
N ARG A 40 -3.82 1.54 -14.55
CA ARG A 40 -3.01 1.61 -15.77
C ARG A 40 -1.52 1.45 -15.49
N SER A 41 -1.05 2.12 -14.44
CA SER A 41 0.36 2.03 -14.07
C SER A 41 0.77 0.64 -13.62
N MET A 42 -0.14 -0.09 -12.98
CA MET A 42 0.15 -1.42 -12.45
C MET A 42 -0.25 -2.55 -13.40
N GLY A 43 -0.84 -2.24 -14.54
CA GLY A 43 -1.32 -3.26 -15.46
C GLY A 43 -2.52 -4.03 -14.95
N LEU A 44 -3.39 -3.37 -14.19
CA LEU A 44 -4.55 -3.98 -13.54
C LEU A 44 -5.83 -3.31 -14.01
N SER A 45 -6.97 -3.93 -13.70
CA SER A 45 -8.26 -3.27 -13.88
C SER A 45 -8.52 -2.34 -12.71
N LYS A 46 -9.36 -1.32 -12.93
CA LYS A 46 -9.79 -0.43 -11.86
C LYS A 46 -10.45 -1.21 -10.72
N HIS A 47 -11.21 -2.24 -11.08
CA HIS A 47 -11.88 -3.10 -10.11
C HIS A 47 -10.86 -3.79 -9.19
N THR A 48 -9.75 -4.26 -9.73
CA THR A 48 -8.72 -4.91 -8.94
C THR A 48 -8.04 -3.92 -8.00
N VAL A 49 -7.78 -2.70 -8.47
CA VAL A 49 -7.22 -1.65 -7.62
C VAL A 49 -8.18 -1.31 -6.49
N ASP A 50 -9.47 -1.21 -6.79
CA ASP A 50 -10.48 -0.97 -5.77
C ASP A 50 -10.45 -2.06 -4.70
N ALA A 51 -10.33 -3.32 -5.10
CA ALA A 51 -10.25 -4.44 -4.17
C ALA A 51 -8.98 -4.34 -3.30
N TYR A 52 -7.84 -3.98 -3.89
CA TYR A 52 -6.60 -3.79 -3.14
C TYR A 52 -6.77 -2.71 -2.08
N LEU A 53 -7.32 -1.56 -2.46
CA LEU A 53 -7.46 -0.45 -1.53
C LEU A 53 -8.48 -0.74 -0.43
N ARG A 54 -9.52 -1.51 -0.76
CA ARG A 54 -10.48 -1.95 0.25
C ARG A 54 -9.80 -2.83 1.29
N ARG A 55 -8.93 -3.76 0.85
CA ARG A 55 -8.17 -4.61 1.78
C ARG A 55 -7.19 -3.80 2.61
N ILE A 56 -6.54 -2.83 1.99
CA ILE A 56 -5.60 -1.96 2.71
C ILE A 56 -6.33 -1.19 3.81
N ARG A 57 -7.47 -0.61 3.50
CA ARG A 57 -8.26 0.11 4.50
C ARG A 57 -8.67 -0.80 5.64
N ALA A 58 -9.09 -2.01 5.33
CA ALA A 58 -9.48 -2.98 6.36
C ALA A 58 -8.29 -3.36 7.25
N LYS A 59 -7.14 -3.61 6.64
CA LYS A 59 -5.94 -4.00 7.40
C LYS A 59 -5.43 -2.88 8.30
N LEU A 60 -5.56 -1.63 7.87
CA LEU A 60 -5.03 -0.49 8.60
C LEU A 60 -6.07 0.21 9.46
N GLY A 61 -7.32 -0.23 9.41
CA GLY A 61 -8.39 0.37 10.19
C GLY A 61 -8.74 1.77 9.75
N ILE A 62 -8.62 2.06 8.45
CA ILE A 62 -8.82 3.40 7.89
C ILE A 62 -10.06 3.41 7.00
N ASN A 63 -10.88 4.43 7.14
CA ASN A 63 -12.15 4.51 6.43
C ASN A 63 -12.18 5.50 5.26
N SER A 64 -11.20 6.41 5.16
CA SER A 64 -11.22 7.42 4.10
C SER A 64 -9.93 7.37 3.29
N THR A 65 -10.05 7.75 2.01
CA THR A 65 -8.90 7.84 1.12
C THR A 65 -7.93 8.93 1.57
N ALA A 66 -8.46 10.02 2.13
CA ALA A 66 -7.61 11.10 2.62
C ALA A 66 -6.69 10.64 3.75
N GLU A 67 -7.25 9.88 4.70
CA GLU A 67 -6.44 9.30 5.78
C GLU A 67 -5.42 8.31 5.25
N LEU A 68 -5.83 7.51 4.28
CA LEU A 68 -4.96 6.53 3.67
C LEU A 68 -3.78 7.20 2.99
N THR A 69 -4.04 8.28 2.26
CA THR A 69 -3.00 9.06 1.59
C THR A 69 -2.02 9.66 2.61
N ARG A 70 -2.54 10.23 3.69
CA ARG A 70 -1.69 10.79 4.74
C ARG A 70 -0.80 9.73 5.37
N LEU A 71 -1.37 8.56 5.63
CA LEU A 71 -0.60 7.46 6.19
C LEU A 71 0.52 7.02 5.24
N ALA A 72 0.20 6.89 3.96
CA ALA A 72 1.19 6.50 2.97
C ALA A 72 2.35 7.49 2.92
N ILE A 73 2.05 8.78 2.97
CA ILE A 73 3.08 9.81 2.98
C ILE A 73 3.94 9.69 4.24
N SER A 74 3.32 9.47 5.39
CA SER A 74 4.06 9.37 6.65
C SER A 74 4.92 8.11 6.71
N LEU A 75 4.58 7.08 5.94
CA LEU A 75 5.36 5.86 5.84
C LEU A 75 6.47 5.95 4.78
N GLY A 76 6.55 7.06 4.06
CA GLY A 76 7.57 7.24 3.04
C GLY A 76 7.27 6.53 1.74
N LEU A 77 6.03 6.23 1.47
CA LEU A 77 5.64 5.55 0.23
C LEU A 77 5.43 6.49 -0.95
#